data_d63d79494efe39174866d7415d904738
#
_entry.id   d63d79494efe39174866d7415d904738
#
_cell.length_a   1.000
_cell.length_b   1.000
_cell.length_c   1.000
_cell.angle_alpha   90.00
_cell.angle_beta   90.00
_cell.angle_gamma   90.00
#
_symmetry.space_group_name_H-M   'P 1'
#
loop_
_entity.id
_entity.type
_entity.pdbx_description
1 polymer ?
#
loop_
_entity_poly.entity_id
_entity_poly.type
_entity_poly.pdbx_seq_one_letter_code
_entity_poly.pdbx_strand_id
1 'polypeptide(L)'
;MRRPGAVKALSWLCDTARLSLERLRWLSVALFASAAFMLACQPTAAQVVPKRGGILEFASTVEPGNYDCHGNTSFAFLHPIAPHYSTLLKFDTANYPQVVGDLAQSWEISSDRQTYTFKLRPNVLFHDGSRLTSADVKASYQRIAHPPPGVVSSRQVDFGAIATIDTPDPLTVVFHLQWPDAAMLANFASPWNCIYSATKLAEDPQFPKTHILGTGPFVLVEHKKGESWTGRRWEKYFQAGRPYLDGYEALFMPAAGVIKAYESGRIMAEFRGVTPTQRDELTEKLGDRITTSESPWLSNLLVVFNTNKKPFDDPRVRRALSLAIDRWGAAERLQATTFLKYVGGLMRPGANLAMSEAELMTMPGFSRDIGAARIEAKRLLAEAGLGQLSLTLLVRDIPIPHYAGADLLVQSWKEIGINVTQDRRNIWDWQKVVDAREFDIALDFSGDFYDDPTFQLTKYVSPDLSPVNFAGSTDRFLDALFVAQAMTTDPRERTRIVRAFERHALKEAYTVPLLWWDRIVATSSKLKGWNITPSHFLGQDLTDLWIDK
;
A
#
# COMPACT_ATOMS: atom_id res chain seq x y z
N MET A 1 -77.90 9.27 55.41
CA MET A 1 -76.77 8.74 56.21
C MET A 1 -75.56 8.59 55.34
N ARG A 2 -74.58 9.56 55.44
CA ARG A 2 -73.33 9.60 54.68
C ARG A 2 -72.27 8.81 55.47
N ARG A 3 -71.64 7.84 54.83
CA ARG A 3 -70.51 7.09 55.41
C ARG A 3 -69.19 7.88 55.34
N PRO A 4 -68.45 8.12 56.43
CA PRO A 4 -67.16 8.80 56.45
C PRO A 4 -66.06 7.72 56.46
N GLY A 5 -65.73 7.21 55.30
CA GLY A 5 -64.64 6.21 55.18
C GLY A 5 -63.69 6.35 54.00
N ALA A 6 -64.09 7.07 52.98
CA ALA A 6 -63.36 7.12 51.71
C ALA A 6 -62.22 8.18 51.63
N VAL A 7 -62.23 9.20 52.51
CA VAL A 7 -61.27 10.33 52.43
C VAL A 7 -59.92 9.99 53.11
N LYS A 8 -59.90 9.15 54.13
CA LYS A 8 -58.64 8.74 54.82
C LYS A 8 -57.78 7.76 54.05
N ALA A 9 -58.35 6.98 53.14
CA ALA A 9 -57.60 6.00 52.32
C ALA A 9 -56.85 6.68 51.16
N LEU A 10 -57.38 7.78 50.59
CA LEU A 10 -56.73 8.53 49.50
C LEU A 10 -55.52 9.38 49.99
N SER A 11 -55.54 9.90 51.22
CA SER A 11 -54.39 10.67 51.73
C SER A 11 -53.19 9.75 52.01
N TRP A 12 -53.39 8.54 52.48
CA TRP A 12 -52.32 7.59 52.78
C TRP A 12 -51.65 7.06 51.52
N LEU A 13 -52.38 6.90 50.42
CA LEU A 13 -51.86 6.51 49.11
C LEU A 13 -51.07 7.66 48.44
N CYS A 14 -51.43 8.92 48.63
CA CYS A 14 -50.67 10.03 48.13
C CYS A 14 -49.33 10.26 48.86
N ASP A 15 -49.30 10.04 50.17
CA ASP A 15 -48.04 10.20 50.94
C ASP A 15 -47.05 9.07 50.68
N THR A 16 -47.51 7.82 50.51
CA THR A 16 -46.63 6.72 50.12
C THR A 16 -46.11 6.81 48.69
N ALA A 17 -46.89 7.40 47.75
CA ALA A 17 -46.44 7.69 46.38
C ALA A 17 -45.41 8.84 46.33
N ARG A 18 -45.53 9.85 47.17
CA ARG A 18 -44.54 10.94 47.28
C ARG A 18 -43.21 10.44 47.84
N LEU A 19 -43.19 9.62 48.87
CA LEU A 19 -41.98 9.08 49.47
C LEU A 19 -41.25 8.12 48.55
N SER A 20 -41.97 7.38 47.70
CA SER A 20 -41.36 6.50 46.68
C SER A 20 -40.77 7.31 45.49
N LEU A 21 -41.38 8.41 45.06
CA LEU A 21 -40.87 9.30 44.02
C LEU A 21 -39.63 10.08 44.47
N GLU A 22 -39.54 10.49 45.71
CA GLU A 22 -38.33 11.13 46.25
C GLU A 22 -37.16 10.15 46.38
N ARG A 23 -37.43 8.91 46.83
CA ARG A 23 -36.40 7.87 46.88
C ARG A 23 -35.87 7.50 45.46
N LEU A 24 -36.73 7.43 44.45
CA LEU A 24 -36.30 7.23 43.06
C LEU A 24 -35.48 8.41 42.50
N ARG A 25 -35.78 9.63 42.88
CA ARG A 25 -35.01 10.81 42.51
C ARG A 25 -33.61 10.81 43.14
N TRP A 26 -33.46 10.41 44.40
CA TRP A 26 -32.15 10.31 45.05
C TRP A 26 -31.32 9.15 44.52
N LEU A 27 -31.95 8.04 44.14
CA LEU A 27 -31.26 6.91 43.48
C LEU A 27 -30.79 7.28 42.06
N SER A 28 -31.56 8.05 41.30
CA SER A 28 -31.10 8.52 39.96
C SER A 28 -29.97 9.54 40.04
N VAL A 29 -30.01 10.45 41.03
CA VAL A 29 -28.91 11.41 41.23
C VAL A 29 -27.62 10.71 41.70
N ALA A 30 -27.73 9.69 42.58
CA ALA A 30 -26.57 8.90 43.00
C ALA A 30 -25.97 8.04 41.88
N LEU A 31 -26.81 7.50 41.00
CA LEU A 31 -26.33 6.77 39.79
C LEU A 31 -25.66 7.68 38.77
N PHE A 32 -26.19 8.90 38.55
CA PHE A 32 -25.56 9.91 37.69
C PHE A 32 -24.25 10.43 38.27
N ALA A 33 -24.17 10.66 39.58
CA ALA A 33 -22.95 11.08 40.25
C ALA A 33 -21.86 9.99 40.22
N SER A 34 -22.23 8.70 40.35
CA SER A 34 -21.31 7.57 40.25
C SER A 34 -20.83 7.35 38.80
N ALA A 35 -21.69 7.53 37.81
CA ALA A 35 -21.33 7.45 36.40
C ALA A 35 -20.40 8.60 35.99
N ALA A 36 -20.64 9.83 36.47
CA ALA A 36 -19.77 10.99 36.23
C ALA A 36 -18.40 10.83 36.89
N PHE A 37 -18.32 10.16 38.06
CA PHE A 37 -17.04 9.91 38.73
C PHE A 37 -16.24 8.79 38.06
N MET A 38 -16.88 7.79 37.48
CA MET A 38 -16.21 6.74 36.68
C MET A 38 -15.70 7.25 35.32
N LEU A 39 -16.37 8.26 34.72
CA LEU A 39 -15.84 8.91 33.50
C LEU A 39 -14.62 9.80 33.78
N ALA A 40 -14.47 10.34 34.98
CA ALA A 40 -13.36 11.22 35.35
C ALA A 40 -12.07 10.46 35.75
N CYS A 41 -12.12 9.15 35.94
CA CYS A 41 -11.00 8.28 36.29
C CYS A 41 -10.56 7.34 35.14
N GLN A 42 -10.81 7.69 33.90
CA GLN A 42 -10.07 7.03 32.83
C GLN A 42 -8.61 7.47 32.93
N PRO A 43 -7.64 6.54 33.08
CA PRO A 43 -6.24 6.93 32.99
C PRO A 43 -6.05 7.54 31.62
N THR A 44 -5.83 8.85 31.56
CA THR A 44 -5.28 9.50 30.37
C THR A 44 -3.97 8.75 30.11
N ALA A 45 -3.95 7.94 29.05
CA ALA A 45 -2.69 7.37 28.58
C ALA A 45 -1.72 8.55 28.49
N ALA A 46 -0.66 8.52 29.26
CA ALA A 46 0.33 9.60 29.28
C ALA A 46 0.75 9.82 27.83
N GLN A 47 0.43 10.99 27.29
CA GLN A 47 0.76 11.33 25.92
C GLN A 47 2.28 11.31 25.83
N VAL A 48 2.81 10.29 25.14
CA VAL A 48 4.26 10.12 25.00
C VAL A 48 4.79 11.30 24.20
N VAL A 49 5.52 12.19 24.86
CA VAL A 49 6.08 13.40 24.25
C VAL A 49 7.31 13.02 23.45
N PRO A 50 7.36 13.32 22.13
CA PRO A 50 8.52 13.03 21.31
C PRO A 50 9.78 13.71 21.84
N LYS A 51 10.89 12.96 21.92
CA LYS A 51 12.20 13.45 22.34
C LYS A 51 13.00 13.91 21.13
N ARG A 52 13.76 15.00 21.31
CA ARG A 52 14.70 15.47 20.27
C ARG A 52 16.07 14.83 20.43
N GLY A 53 16.70 14.58 19.28
CA GLY A 53 18.08 14.12 19.20
C GLY A 53 18.22 12.64 18.82
N GLY A 54 19.44 12.26 18.52
CA GLY A 54 19.82 10.91 18.10
C GLY A 54 19.87 10.74 16.58
N ILE A 55 20.62 9.73 16.16
CA ILE A 55 20.77 9.31 14.77
C ILE A 55 19.99 8.01 14.59
N LEU A 56 19.13 7.93 13.58
CA LEU A 56 18.44 6.71 13.20
C LEU A 56 19.32 5.92 12.22
N GLU A 57 19.80 4.76 12.64
CA GLU A 57 20.50 3.83 11.78
C GLU A 57 19.50 2.75 11.29
N PHE A 58 19.39 2.58 9.97
CA PHE A 58 18.53 1.56 9.39
C PHE A 58 19.18 0.83 8.22
N ALA A 59 18.79 -0.42 7.99
CA ALA A 59 19.32 -1.18 6.86
C ALA A 59 18.61 -0.84 5.56
N SER A 60 19.39 -0.74 4.48
CA SER A 60 18.92 -0.82 3.10
C SER A 60 19.65 -1.96 2.39
N THR A 61 18.90 -2.92 1.87
CA THR A 61 19.51 -4.10 1.24
C THR A 61 20.00 -3.87 -0.19
N VAL A 62 19.71 -2.71 -0.74
CA VAL A 62 20.15 -2.28 -2.08
C VAL A 62 20.46 -0.79 -2.05
N GLU A 63 21.49 -0.39 -2.77
CA GLU A 63 21.93 1.00 -2.93
C GLU A 63 21.22 1.68 -4.12
N PRO A 64 20.88 3.01 -4.03
CA PRO A 64 20.30 3.74 -5.16
C PRO A 64 21.32 3.94 -6.29
N GLY A 65 20.93 3.63 -7.52
CA GLY A 65 21.80 3.79 -8.70
C GLY A 65 21.88 5.23 -9.25
N ASN A 66 20.93 6.09 -8.89
CA ASN A 66 20.86 7.54 -9.19
C ASN A 66 19.92 8.21 -8.19
N TYR A 67 19.71 9.55 -8.30
CA TYR A 67 18.99 10.33 -7.29
C TYR A 67 17.66 10.93 -7.81
N ASP A 68 17.17 10.50 -8.97
CA ASP A 68 15.95 11.04 -9.59
C ASP A 68 14.69 10.29 -9.15
N CYS A 69 13.87 10.91 -8.30
CA CYS A 69 12.59 10.36 -7.83
C CYS A 69 11.65 10.01 -8.98
N HIS A 70 11.54 10.87 -10.00
CA HIS A 70 10.55 10.72 -11.05
C HIS A 70 10.81 9.50 -11.95
N GLY A 71 12.10 9.11 -12.11
CA GLY A 71 12.51 7.98 -12.92
C GLY A 71 12.61 6.63 -12.19
N ASN A 72 12.40 6.60 -10.86
CA ASN A 72 12.60 5.42 -10.05
C ASN A 72 11.27 4.81 -9.56
N THR A 73 11.34 3.49 -9.25
CA THR A 73 10.23 2.70 -8.68
C THR A 73 10.68 1.82 -7.52
N SER A 74 11.96 1.86 -7.14
CA SER A 74 12.56 0.94 -6.18
C SER A 74 12.57 1.51 -4.75
N PHE A 75 12.31 0.65 -3.76
CA PHE A 75 12.49 0.97 -2.33
C PHE A 75 13.96 1.31 -2.01
N ALA A 76 14.90 0.67 -2.68
CA ALA A 76 16.33 0.93 -2.53
C ALA A 76 16.70 2.39 -2.80
N PHE A 77 15.93 3.03 -3.68
CA PHE A 77 16.02 4.45 -3.95
C PHE A 77 15.29 5.26 -2.87
N LEU A 78 14.02 4.92 -2.62
CA LEU A 78 13.12 5.80 -1.85
C LEU A 78 13.50 5.89 -0.37
N HIS A 79 13.88 4.76 0.26
CA HIS A 79 14.15 4.75 1.70
C HIS A 79 15.29 5.71 2.11
N PRO A 80 16.47 5.76 1.44
CA PRO A 80 17.50 6.73 1.78
C PRO A 80 17.25 8.15 1.27
N ILE A 81 16.45 8.34 0.20
CA ILE A 81 16.36 9.63 -0.50
C ILE A 81 15.11 10.44 -0.11
N ALA A 82 13.99 9.79 0.18
CA ALA A 82 12.75 10.48 0.55
C ALA A 82 12.92 11.53 1.67
N PRO A 83 13.77 11.33 2.71
CA PRO A 83 13.94 12.32 3.76
C PRO A 83 14.49 13.68 3.30
N HIS A 84 15.04 13.76 2.09
CA HIS A 84 15.55 15.02 1.54
C HIS A 84 14.48 15.85 0.83
N TYR A 85 13.33 15.28 0.51
CA TYR A 85 12.31 15.91 -0.30
C TYR A 85 10.98 16.05 0.44
N SER A 86 10.18 17.00 0.00
CA SER A 86 8.76 17.09 0.28
C SER A 86 7.98 16.88 -1.00
N THR A 87 6.72 16.46 -0.84
CA THR A 87 5.74 16.29 -1.91
C THR A 87 4.62 17.32 -1.76
N LEU A 88 3.72 17.43 -2.72
CA LEU A 88 2.58 18.34 -2.60
C LEU A 88 1.62 17.88 -1.50
N LEU A 89 1.25 16.62 -1.54
CA LEU A 89 0.46 15.89 -0.52
C LEU A 89 1.20 14.64 -0.10
N LYS A 90 0.82 14.04 1.02
CA LYS A 90 1.29 12.74 1.48
C LYS A 90 0.19 11.93 2.14
N PHE A 91 0.41 10.61 2.30
CA PHE A 91 -0.49 9.78 3.11
C PHE A 91 -0.20 9.96 4.61
N ASP A 92 -1.27 10.06 5.39
CA ASP A 92 -1.18 9.94 6.85
C ASP A 92 -0.98 8.47 7.22
N THR A 93 0.23 8.11 7.65
CA THR A 93 0.57 6.72 7.99
C THR A 93 -0.17 6.20 9.21
N ALA A 94 -0.64 7.08 10.10
CA ALA A 94 -1.44 6.69 11.27
C ALA A 94 -2.90 6.41 10.90
N ASN A 95 -3.41 7.06 9.84
CA ASN A 95 -4.80 6.99 9.40
C ASN A 95 -4.90 6.59 7.91
N TYR A 96 -4.02 5.72 7.45
CA TYR A 96 -4.04 5.25 6.06
C TYR A 96 -5.42 4.68 5.67
N PRO A 97 -5.99 5.02 4.51
CA PRO A 97 -5.41 5.71 3.35
C PRO A 97 -5.71 7.23 3.29
N GLN A 98 -5.84 7.92 4.40
CA GLN A 98 -6.10 9.35 4.40
C GLN A 98 -4.94 10.14 3.78
N VAL A 99 -5.26 11.09 2.88
CA VAL A 99 -4.31 12.03 2.29
C VAL A 99 -4.29 13.32 3.10
N VAL A 100 -3.10 13.85 3.37
CA VAL A 100 -2.87 15.09 4.09
C VAL A 100 -1.91 16.00 3.32
N GLY A 101 -1.92 17.28 3.66
CA GLY A 101 -1.01 18.24 3.06
C GLY A 101 0.43 18.07 3.54
N ASP A 102 1.39 18.12 2.59
CA ASP A 102 2.81 18.30 2.90
C ASP A 102 3.23 19.74 2.55
N LEU A 103 3.63 20.04 1.32
CA LEU A 103 3.84 21.42 0.86
C LEU A 103 2.54 22.20 0.68
N ALA A 104 1.44 21.55 0.33
CA ALA A 104 0.12 22.15 0.34
C ALA A 104 -0.39 22.32 1.77
N GLN A 105 -0.81 23.54 2.10
CA GLN A 105 -1.50 23.83 3.36
C GLN A 105 -2.99 23.45 3.29
N SER A 106 -3.61 23.65 2.13
CA SER A 106 -5.00 23.32 1.83
C SER A 106 -5.19 23.13 0.34
N TRP A 107 -6.31 22.51 -0.03
CA TRP A 107 -6.71 22.38 -1.43
C TRP A 107 -8.22 22.38 -1.57
N GLU A 108 -8.67 22.73 -2.78
CA GLU A 108 -10.05 22.69 -3.21
C GLU A 108 -10.16 21.89 -4.52
N ILE A 109 -11.25 21.16 -4.67
CA ILE A 109 -11.55 20.38 -5.85
C ILE A 109 -12.89 20.84 -6.39
N SER A 110 -12.96 21.21 -7.68
CA SER A 110 -14.21 21.61 -8.32
C SER A 110 -15.25 20.48 -8.32
N SER A 111 -16.51 20.84 -8.46
CA SER A 111 -17.64 19.88 -8.42
C SER A 111 -17.58 18.85 -9.54
N ASP A 112 -17.03 19.21 -10.70
CA ASP A 112 -16.79 18.31 -11.83
C ASP A 112 -15.51 17.45 -11.70
N ARG A 113 -14.75 17.67 -10.59
CA ARG A 113 -13.50 16.97 -10.31
C ARG A 113 -12.40 17.17 -11.35
N GLN A 114 -12.46 18.23 -12.14
CA GLN A 114 -11.47 18.54 -13.19
C GLN A 114 -10.52 19.68 -12.80
N THR A 115 -10.78 20.42 -11.72
CA THR A 115 -9.87 21.48 -11.26
C THR A 115 -9.46 21.23 -9.81
N TYR A 116 -8.15 21.19 -9.57
CA TYR A 116 -7.54 21.04 -8.26
C TYR A 116 -6.72 22.30 -7.95
N THR A 117 -7.13 23.07 -6.95
CA THR A 117 -6.44 24.30 -6.53
C THR A 117 -5.73 24.06 -5.20
N PHE A 118 -4.41 24.17 -5.18
CA PHE A 118 -3.59 24.00 -3.98
C PHE A 118 -3.04 25.32 -3.49
N LYS A 119 -3.15 25.59 -2.18
CA LYS A 119 -2.47 26.69 -1.49
C LYS A 119 -1.22 26.14 -0.80
N LEU A 120 -0.06 26.64 -1.20
CA LEU A 120 1.23 26.22 -0.66
C LEU A 120 1.52 26.87 0.68
N ARG A 121 2.32 26.20 1.52
CA ARG A 121 2.84 26.77 2.76
C ARG A 121 3.79 27.92 2.44
N PRO A 122 3.66 29.08 3.12
CA PRO A 122 4.60 30.19 2.94
C PRO A 122 5.96 29.86 3.57
N ASN A 123 7.00 30.52 3.07
CA ASN A 123 8.37 30.49 3.61
C ASN A 123 9.05 29.10 3.64
N VAL A 124 8.63 28.17 2.79
CA VAL A 124 9.36 26.91 2.59
C VAL A 124 10.66 27.23 1.84
N LEU A 125 11.77 26.64 2.31
CA LEU A 125 13.10 26.83 1.73
C LEU A 125 13.64 25.49 1.23
N PHE A 126 14.27 25.52 0.07
CA PHE A 126 15.17 24.45 -0.36
C PHE A 126 16.43 24.42 0.53
N HIS A 127 17.16 23.32 0.51
CA HIS A 127 18.37 23.13 1.32
C HIS A 127 19.49 24.12 1.01
N ASP A 128 19.48 24.77 -0.17
CA ASP A 128 20.40 25.85 -0.52
C ASP A 128 19.94 27.24 -0.01
N GLY A 129 18.76 27.31 0.62
CA GLY A 129 18.19 28.53 1.14
C GLY A 129 17.30 29.30 0.16
N SER A 130 17.18 28.88 -1.09
CA SER A 130 16.22 29.46 -2.05
C SER A 130 14.78 29.15 -1.64
N ARG A 131 13.83 30.02 -2.00
CA ARG A 131 12.41 29.87 -1.64
C ARG A 131 11.68 28.97 -2.62
N LEU A 132 10.88 28.05 -2.09
CA LEU A 132 9.92 27.29 -2.88
C LEU A 132 8.74 28.17 -3.29
N THR A 133 8.32 28.03 -4.54
CA THR A 133 7.16 28.71 -5.12
C THR A 133 6.28 27.72 -5.91
N SER A 134 5.14 28.19 -6.37
CA SER A 134 4.25 27.46 -7.28
C SER A 134 4.93 27.07 -8.60
N ALA A 135 5.94 27.83 -9.06
CA ALA A 135 6.71 27.51 -10.24
C ALA A 135 7.49 26.18 -10.10
N ASP A 136 8.01 25.89 -8.90
CA ASP A 136 8.75 24.66 -8.61
C ASP A 136 7.81 23.43 -8.65
N VAL A 137 6.61 23.58 -8.10
CA VAL A 137 5.57 22.54 -8.17
C VAL A 137 5.15 22.31 -9.62
N LYS A 138 4.86 23.38 -10.38
CA LYS A 138 4.52 23.29 -11.80
C LYS A 138 5.61 22.59 -12.60
N ALA A 139 6.87 22.99 -12.45
CA ALA A 139 7.99 22.41 -13.19
C ALA A 139 8.16 20.92 -12.88
N SER A 140 8.00 20.54 -11.60
CA SER A 140 8.10 19.14 -11.16
C SER A 140 7.00 18.27 -11.77
N TYR A 141 5.74 18.70 -11.70
CA TYR A 141 4.62 17.93 -12.27
C TYR A 141 4.60 17.95 -13.80
N GLN A 142 5.05 19.02 -14.45
CA GLN A 142 5.28 19.01 -15.90
C GLN A 142 6.33 17.99 -16.30
N ARG A 143 7.43 17.90 -15.52
CA ARG A 143 8.49 16.91 -15.75
C ARG A 143 8.00 15.47 -15.52
N ILE A 144 7.03 15.24 -14.64
CA ILE A 144 6.40 13.93 -14.45
C ILE A 144 5.45 13.61 -15.62
N ALA A 145 4.49 14.51 -15.91
CA ALA A 145 3.43 14.26 -16.89
C ALA A 145 3.94 14.34 -18.35
N HIS A 146 4.88 15.23 -18.61
CA HIS A 146 5.44 15.50 -19.94
C HIS A 146 6.97 15.58 -19.87
N PRO A 147 7.67 14.44 -19.62
CA PRO A 147 9.11 14.44 -19.45
C PRO A 147 9.83 14.97 -20.69
N PRO A 148 10.80 15.88 -20.55
CA PRO A 148 11.59 16.36 -21.67
C PRO A 148 12.50 15.26 -22.22
N PRO A 149 13.06 15.42 -23.44
CA PRO A 149 13.94 14.43 -24.04
C PRO A 149 15.09 14.00 -23.11
N GLY A 150 15.31 12.68 -22.99
CA GLY A 150 16.34 12.10 -22.14
C GLY A 150 15.99 11.99 -20.65
N VAL A 151 14.81 12.46 -20.24
CA VAL A 151 14.25 12.26 -18.89
C VAL A 151 13.27 11.10 -18.91
N VAL A 152 13.38 10.20 -17.94
CA VAL A 152 12.43 9.10 -17.72
C VAL A 152 11.49 9.51 -16.61
N SER A 153 10.18 9.32 -16.82
CA SER A 153 9.16 9.42 -15.78
C SER A 153 8.40 8.10 -15.68
N SER A 154 8.56 7.42 -14.55
CA SER A 154 7.86 6.16 -14.26
C SER A 154 6.39 6.37 -13.91
N ARG A 155 5.98 7.62 -13.70
CA ARG A 155 4.62 8.03 -13.29
C ARG A 155 3.89 8.86 -14.35
N GLN A 156 4.41 8.91 -15.57
CA GLN A 156 3.82 9.71 -16.65
C GLN A 156 2.35 9.39 -16.88
N VAL A 157 2.01 8.09 -16.87
CA VAL A 157 0.63 7.63 -17.10
C VAL A 157 -0.32 8.01 -15.97
N ASP A 158 0.17 8.10 -14.72
CA ASP A 158 -0.63 8.42 -13.52
C ASP A 158 -1.12 9.88 -13.56
N PHE A 159 -0.46 10.73 -14.35
CA PHE A 159 -0.77 12.14 -14.53
C PHE A 159 -1.23 12.48 -15.96
N GLY A 160 -1.58 11.48 -16.75
CA GLY A 160 -2.05 11.66 -18.13
C GLY A 160 -3.34 12.47 -18.27
N ALA A 161 -4.14 12.56 -17.20
CA ALA A 161 -5.33 13.41 -17.18
C ALA A 161 -5.02 14.92 -17.10
N ILE A 162 -3.81 15.35 -16.71
CA ILE A 162 -3.47 16.76 -16.56
C ILE A 162 -3.36 17.42 -17.95
N ALA A 163 -4.23 18.42 -18.18
CA ALA A 163 -4.20 19.26 -19.39
C ALA A 163 -3.23 20.44 -19.22
N THR A 164 -3.42 21.21 -18.12
CA THR A 164 -2.59 22.40 -17.85
C THR A 164 -2.34 22.56 -16.35
N ILE A 165 -1.26 23.28 -16.04
CA ILE A 165 -0.92 23.66 -14.66
C ILE A 165 -0.69 25.17 -14.64
N ASP A 166 -1.49 25.90 -13.86
CA ASP A 166 -1.40 27.34 -13.70
C ASP A 166 -0.80 27.73 -12.36
N THR A 167 -0.10 28.85 -12.33
CA THR A 167 0.53 29.42 -11.14
C THR A 167 0.18 30.91 -11.06
N PRO A 168 -1.08 31.23 -10.66
CA PRO A 168 -1.56 32.62 -10.66
C PRO A 168 -0.82 33.52 -9.67
N ASP A 169 -0.23 32.95 -8.64
CA ASP A 169 0.64 33.63 -7.68
C ASP A 169 1.70 32.65 -7.13
N PRO A 170 2.73 33.13 -6.41
CA PRO A 170 3.82 32.29 -5.93
C PRO A 170 3.42 31.15 -4.96
N LEU A 171 2.21 31.19 -4.40
CA LEU A 171 1.73 30.20 -3.40
C LEU A 171 0.48 29.46 -3.85
N THR A 172 0.04 29.62 -5.10
CA THR A 172 -1.14 28.93 -5.64
C THR A 172 -0.77 28.14 -6.88
N VAL A 173 -1.13 26.85 -6.89
CA VAL A 173 -1.02 25.96 -8.05
C VAL A 173 -2.40 25.44 -8.40
N VAL A 174 -2.76 25.50 -9.69
CA VAL A 174 -4.03 25.01 -10.20
C VAL A 174 -3.77 23.98 -11.29
N PHE A 175 -4.27 22.77 -11.07
CA PHE A 175 -4.22 21.70 -12.06
C PHE A 175 -5.58 21.60 -12.74
N HIS A 176 -5.58 21.62 -14.06
CA HIS A 176 -6.77 21.38 -14.89
C HIS A 176 -6.65 20.03 -15.56
N LEU A 177 -7.65 19.18 -15.39
CA LEU A 177 -7.72 17.84 -15.95
C LEU A 177 -8.59 17.83 -17.21
N GLN A 178 -8.26 16.98 -18.17
CA GLN A 178 -9.06 16.72 -19.38
C GLN A 178 -10.32 15.90 -19.08
N TRP A 179 -10.24 15.03 -18.06
CA TRP A 179 -11.33 14.19 -17.54
C TRP A 179 -11.15 13.98 -16.04
N PRO A 180 -12.24 13.68 -15.30
CA PRO A 180 -12.16 13.34 -13.90
C PRO A 180 -11.31 12.08 -13.69
N ASP A 181 -10.44 12.08 -12.68
CA ASP A 181 -9.64 10.92 -12.29
C ASP A 181 -9.84 10.64 -10.80
N ALA A 182 -10.42 9.48 -10.49
CA ALA A 182 -10.72 9.06 -9.12
C ALA A 182 -9.46 8.81 -8.28
N ALA A 183 -8.34 8.51 -8.90
CA ALA A 183 -7.05 8.28 -8.25
C ALA A 183 -6.24 9.58 -8.07
N MET A 184 -6.60 10.70 -8.72
CA MET A 184 -5.76 11.90 -8.83
C MET A 184 -5.31 12.45 -7.48
N LEU A 185 -6.18 12.49 -6.46
CA LEU A 185 -5.79 12.99 -5.14
C LEU A 185 -4.71 12.11 -4.49
N ALA A 186 -4.81 10.80 -4.65
CA ALA A 186 -3.82 9.85 -4.17
C ALA A 186 -2.55 9.89 -5.02
N ASN A 187 -2.68 10.13 -6.35
CA ASN A 187 -1.53 10.35 -7.23
C ASN A 187 -0.70 11.53 -6.75
N PHE A 188 -1.31 12.66 -6.35
CA PHE A 188 -0.60 13.80 -5.77
C PHE A 188 0.14 13.47 -4.46
N ALA A 189 -0.29 12.44 -3.71
CA ALA A 189 0.33 11.98 -2.48
C ALA A 189 1.40 10.89 -2.71
N SER A 190 1.75 10.58 -3.96
CA SER A 190 2.80 9.62 -4.28
C SER A 190 4.15 10.07 -3.73
N PRO A 191 4.87 9.20 -2.98
CA PRO A 191 6.16 9.55 -2.39
C PRO A 191 7.28 9.77 -3.44
N TRP A 192 6.99 9.44 -4.69
CA TRP A 192 7.90 9.64 -5.82
C TRP A 192 7.80 11.04 -6.45
N ASN A 193 6.82 11.84 -6.05
CA ASN A 193 6.58 13.18 -6.59
C ASN A 193 7.41 14.24 -5.86
N CYS A 194 8.71 14.00 -5.76
CA CYS A 194 9.64 14.97 -5.20
C CYS A 194 9.50 16.32 -5.88
N ILE A 195 9.39 17.40 -5.12
CA ILE A 195 9.37 18.75 -5.70
C ILE A 195 10.80 19.25 -5.89
N TYR A 196 11.15 19.55 -7.12
CA TYR A 196 12.45 20.05 -7.54
C TYR A 196 12.43 21.56 -7.79
N SER A 197 13.60 22.20 -7.70
CA SER A 197 13.75 23.62 -8.05
C SER A 197 13.54 23.82 -9.56
N ALA A 198 12.60 24.68 -9.93
CA ALA A 198 12.32 25.05 -11.31
C ALA A 198 13.56 25.66 -11.99
N THR A 199 14.33 26.47 -11.26
CA THR A 199 15.57 27.06 -11.75
C THR A 199 16.58 25.99 -12.11
N LYS A 200 16.79 24.99 -11.24
CA LYS A 200 17.73 23.90 -11.50
C LYS A 200 17.28 22.99 -12.64
N LEU A 201 15.97 22.73 -12.75
CA LEU A 201 15.43 21.96 -13.88
C LEU A 201 15.54 22.71 -15.21
N ALA A 202 15.45 24.06 -15.20
CA ALA A 202 15.64 24.87 -16.38
C ALA A 202 17.12 24.93 -16.84
N GLU A 203 18.07 24.92 -15.88
CA GLU A 203 19.51 24.82 -16.14
C GLU A 203 19.88 23.45 -16.71
N ASP A 204 19.39 22.36 -16.07
CA ASP A 204 19.60 20.97 -16.48
C ASP A 204 18.38 20.09 -16.11
N PRO A 205 17.58 19.61 -17.06
CA PRO A 205 16.46 18.71 -16.78
C PRO A 205 16.86 17.38 -16.12
N GLN A 206 18.14 17.00 -16.19
CA GLN A 206 18.69 15.79 -15.57
C GLN A 206 19.40 16.07 -14.23
N PHE A 207 19.41 17.31 -13.73
CA PHE A 207 20.01 17.71 -12.46
C PHE A 207 19.70 16.73 -11.31
N PRO A 208 18.43 16.25 -11.12
CA PRO A 208 18.12 15.32 -10.05
C PRO A 208 18.80 13.96 -10.14
N LYS A 209 19.35 13.55 -11.28
CA LYS A 209 20.03 12.24 -11.39
C LYS A 209 21.30 12.15 -10.53
N THR A 210 21.94 13.28 -10.28
CA THR A 210 23.25 13.34 -9.61
C THR A 210 23.30 14.30 -8.42
N HIS A 211 22.24 15.10 -8.20
CA HIS A 211 22.19 16.11 -7.15
C HIS A 211 20.95 15.95 -6.28
N ILE A 212 21.13 16.13 -4.98
CA ILE A 212 20.04 16.22 -4.01
C ILE A 212 19.85 17.68 -3.62
N LEU A 213 18.71 18.24 -3.99
CA LEU A 213 18.27 19.57 -3.58
C LEU A 213 16.76 19.55 -3.38
N GLY A 214 16.31 19.42 -2.15
CA GLY A 214 14.90 19.35 -1.78
C GLY A 214 14.54 20.29 -0.64
N THR A 215 13.32 20.13 -0.15
CA THR A 215 12.73 20.89 0.97
C THR A 215 12.42 20.01 2.17
N GLY A 216 12.88 18.77 2.14
CA GLY A 216 12.61 17.77 3.16
C GLY A 216 13.29 18.03 4.51
N PRO A 217 12.97 17.22 5.53
CA PRO A 217 13.46 17.41 6.89
C PRO A 217 14.97 17.19 7.08
N PHE A 218 15.65 16.55 6.12
CA PHE A 218 17.08 16.26 6.24
C PHE A 218 17.86 16.71 5.01
N VAL A 219 19.05 17.27 5.23
CA VAL A 219 20.02 17.63 4.19
C VAL A 219 20.97 16.48 3.99
N LEU A 220 21.34 16.17 2.76
CA LEU A 220 22.36 15.19 2.44
C LEU A 220 23.72 15.64 3.02
N VAL A 221 24.38 14.73 3.74
CA VAL A 221 25.76 14.91 4.21
C VAL A 221 26.71 14.18 3.28
N GLU A 222 26.47 12.88 3.05
CA GLU A 222 27.36 12.05 2.26
C GLU A 222 26.64 10.81 1.73
N HIS A 223 27.03 10.36 0.55
CA HIS A 223 26.75 9.04 0.01
C HIS A 223 28.08 8.30 -0.18
N LYS A 224 28.40 7.41 0.76
CA LYS A 224 29.52 6.48 0.65
C LYS A 224 29.10 5.25 -0.11
N LYS A 225 29.51 5.16 -1.38
CA LYS A 225 29.11 4.05 -2.26
C LYS A 225 29.46 2.70 -1.66
N GLY A 226 28.47 1.80 -1.64
CA GLY A 226 28.59 0.45 -1.08
C GLY A 226 28.59 0.39 0.48
N GLU A 227 28.54 1.53 1.17
CA GLU A 227 28.61 1.58 2.63
C GLU A 227 27.36 2.21 3.24
N SER A 228 27.13 3.52 3.00
CA SER A 228 26.05 4.23 3.68
C SER A 228 25.61 5.51 2.95
N TRP A 229 24.41 5.95 3.36
CA TRP A 229 23.81 7.23 2.99
C TRP A 229 23.44 7.99 4.25
N THR A 230 23.95 9.21 4.42
CA THR A 230 23.79 9.99 5.66
C THR A 230 23.05 11.29 5.41
N GLY A 231 22.01 11.55 6.19
CA GLY A 231 21.28 12.81 6.25
C GLY A 231 21.36 13.46 7.61
N ARG A 232 21.47 14.79 7.64
CA ARG A 232 21.48 15.62 8.85
C ARG A 232 20.22 16.49 8.86
N ARG A 233 19.61 16.69 10.06
CA ARG A 233 18.47 17.57 10.28
C ARG A 233 18.65 18.92 9.56
N TRP A 234 17.59 19.35 8.86
CA TRP A 234 17.49 20.68 8.29
C TRP A 234 16.88 21.64 9.31
N GLU A 235 17.68 22.52 9.91
CA GLU A 235 17.22 23.41 10.98
C GLU A 235 16.18 24.44 10.53
N LYS A 236 16.08 24.69 9.20
CA LYS A 236 15.08 25.57 8.59
C LYS A 236 13.88 24.81 7.99
N TYR A 237 13.66 23.56 8.44
CA TYR A 237 12.50 22.81 7.97
C TYR A 237 11.21 23.51 8.34
N PHE A 238 10.26 23.54 7.41
CA PHE A 238 9.05 24.37 7.54
C PHE A 238 8.05 23.87 8.60
N GLN A 239 8.12 22.62 9.05
CA GLN A 239 7.29 22.12 10.14
C GLN A 239 7.96 22.38 11.49
N ALA A 240 7.39 23.31 12.26
CA ALA A 240 7.93 23.71 13.55
C ALA A 240 8.11 22.53 14.51
N GLY A 241 9.29 22.45 15.13
CA GLY A 241 9.64 21.39 16.07
C GLY A 241 10.07 20.06 15.44
N ARG A 242 10.07 19.96 14.13
CA ARG A 242 10.44 18.75 13.36
C ARG A 242 11.66 18.99 12.47
N PRO A 243 12.35 17.92 12.05
CA PRO A 243 12.25 16.54 12.55
C PRO A 243 12.76 16.44 13.98
N TYR A 244 12.41 15.35 14.69
CA TYR A 244 12.89 15.13 16.05
C TYR A 244 14.32 14.59 16.09
N LEU A 245 14.72 13.75 15.12
CA LEU A 245 16.06 13.19 14.99
C LEU A 245 17.09 14.27 14.63
N ASP A 246 18.35 14.08 15.05
CA ASP A 246 19.47 14.90 14.60
C ASP A 246 19.92 14.54 13.18
N GLY A 247 19.67 13.27 12.77
CA GLY A 247 19.98 12.76 11.44
C GLY A 247 19.60 11.30 11.30
N TYR A 248 19.97 10.74 10.17
CA TYR A 248 19.84 9.31 9.91
C TYR A 248 21.02 8.79 9.09
N GLU A 249 21.24 7.47 9.18
CA GLU A 249 22.19 6.74 8.36
C GLU A 249 21.52 5.47 7.81
N ALA A 250 21.38 5.38 6.48
CA ALA A 250 20.96 4.17 5.79
C ALA A 250 22.23 3.34 5.48
N LEU A 251 22.34 2.18 6.09
CA LEU A 251 23.48 1.27 5.94
C LEU A 251 23.21 0.28 4.81
N PHE A 252 24.05 0.26 3.79
CA PHE A 252 23.94 -0.71 2.70
C PHE A 252 24.53 -2.03 3.13
N MET A 253 23.70 -3.08 3.15
CA MET A 253 24.14 -4.42 3.55
C MET A 253 23.31 -5.53 2.87
N PRO A 254 23.91 -6.71 2.63
CA PRO A 254 23.15 -7.86 2.13
C PRO A 254 22.04 -8.26 3.12
N ALA A 255 20.90 -8.76 2.60
CA ALA A 255 19.76 -9.21 3.42
C ALA A 255 20.16 -10.21 4.52
N ALA A 256 21.13 -11.07 4.25
CA ALA A 256 21.68 -12.02 5.24
C ALA A 256 22.37 -11.35 6.46
N GLY A 257 22.78 -10.09 6.33
CA GLY A 257 23.43 -9.32 7.40
C GLY A 257 22.45 -8.62 8.35
N VAL A 258 21.19 -8.44 7.93
CA VAL A 258 20.21 -7.60 8.64
C VAL A 258 19.94 -8.11 10.06
N ILE A 259 19.76 -9.42 10.25
CA ILE A 259 19.48 -10.01 11.57
C ILE A 259 20.62 -9.76 12.55
N LYS A 260 21.87 -9.99 12.11
CA LYS A 260 23.06 -9.72 12.93
C LYS A 260 23.22 -8.24 13.26
N ALA A 261 22.81 -7.34 12.35
CA ALA A 261 22.84 -5.91 12.59
C ALA A 261 21.84 -5.48 13.67
N TYR A 262 20.65 -6.09 13.72
CA TYR A 262 19.71 -5.91 14.85
C TYR A 262 20.27 -6.45 16.16
N GLU A 263 20.81 -7.67 16.17
CA GLU A 263 21.37 -8.31 17.36
C GLU A 263 22.48 -7.48 18.00
N SER A 264 23.36 -6.92 17.18
CA SER A 264 24.45 -6.05 17.63
C SER A 264 24.01 -4.63 17.99
N GLY A 265 22.76 -4.26 17.72
CA GLY A 265 22.26 -2.90 17.91
C GLY A 265 22.80 -1.90 16.88
N ARG A 266 23.37 -2.37 15.76
CA ARG A 266 23.88 -1.51 14.69
C ARG A 266 22.79 -0.84 13.88
N ILE A 267 21.59 -1.43 13.84
CA ILE A 267 20.41 -0.84 13.18
C ILE A 267 19.21 -0.83 14.12
N MET A 268 18.35 0.14 13.91
CA MET A 268 17.07 0.27 14.62
C MET A 268 15.87 -0.16 13.78
N ALA A 269 16.01 -0.25 12.45
CA ALA A 269 14.93 -0.60 11.54
C ALA A 269 15.43 -1.21 10.23
N GLU A 270 14.58 -2.01 9.61
CA GLU A 270 14.56 -2.33 8.17
C GLU A 270 13.12 -2.13 7.70
N PHE A 271 12.88 -1.10 6.90
CA PHE A 271 11.51 -0.61 6.62
C PHE A 271 10.77 -1.39 5.53
N ARG A 272 11.43 -2.28 4.80
CA ARG A 272 10.76 -3.11 3.81
C ARG A 272 9.99 -4.25 4.49
N GLY A 273 10.69 -5.05 5.30
CA GLY A 273 10.11 -6.14 6.05
C GLY A 273 11.03 -7.34 6.24
N VAL A 274 10.71 -8.13 7.25
CA VAL A 274 11.39 -9.38 7.60
C VAL A 274 10.47 -10.57 7.39
N THR A 275 11.03 -11.77 7.19
CA THR A 275 10.23 -13.00 7.10
C THR A 275 9.65 -13.42 8.45
N PRO A 276 8.60 -14.26 8.51
CA PRO A 276 8.10 -14.80 9.78
C PRO A 276 9.19 -15.47 10.62
N THR A 277 10.05 -16.29 9.99
CA THR A 277 11.18 -16.94 10.67
C THR A 277 12.15 -15.92 11.26
N GLN A 278 12.47 -14.86 10.53
CA GLN A 278 13.34 -13.78 11.02
C GLN A 278 12.69 -12.98 12.15
N ARG A 279 11.37 -12.72 12.09
CA ARG A 279 10.61 -12.10 13.18
C ARG A 279 10.74 -12.94 14.46
N ASP A 280 10.51 -14.24 14.36
CA ASP A 280 10.55 -15.16 15.50
C ASP A 280 11.95 -15.22 16.10
N GLU A 281 12.99 -15.32 15.27
CA GLU A 281 14.41 -15.26 15.68
C GLU A 281 14.75 -13.95 16.40
N LEU A 282 14.33 -12.80 15.85
CA LEU A 282 14.55 -11.50 16.46
C LEU A 282 13.82 -11.36 17.80
N THR A 283 12.57 -11.83 17.87
CA THR A 283 11.77 -11.78 19.10
C THR A 283 12.36 -12.67 20.19
N GLU A 284 12.82 -13.87 19.84
CA GLU A 284 13.48 -14.79 20.78
C GLU A 284 14.78 -14.21 21.34
N LYS A 285 15.63 -13.63 20.46
CA LYS A 285 16.96 -13.14 20.85
C LYS A 285 16.96 -11.76 21.52
N LEU A 286 16.05 -10.90 21.12
CA LEU A 286 16.05 -9.50 21.54
C LEU A 286 14.98 -9.17 22.59
N GLY A 287 13.91 -9.97 22.69
CA GLY A 287 12.82 -9.75 23.66
C GLY A 287 12.27 -8.32 23.57
N ASP A 288 12.24 -7.63 24.71
CA ASP A 288 11.68 -6.27 24.82
C ASP A 288 12.49 -5.18 24.06
N ARG A 289 13.66 -5.52 23.52
CA ARG A 289 14.46 -4.58 22.72
C ARG A 289 13.97 -4.40 21.29
N ILE A 290 13.07 -5.27 20.83
CA ILE A 290 12.48 -5.25 19.49
C ILE A 290 10.95 -5.14 19.57
N THR A 291 10.36 -4.43 18.63
CA THR A 291 8.91 -4.38 18.43
C THR A 291 8.62 -4.86 17.01
N THR A 292 7.65 -5.74 16.87
CA THR A 292 7.20 -6.22 15.55
C THR A 292 5.80 -5.70 15.25
N SER A 293 5.57 -5.34 13.99
CA SER A 293 4.27 -4.89 13.48
C SER A 293 3.94 -5.65 12.21
N GLU A 294 2.67 -6.01 12.00
CA GLU A 294 2.20 -6.73 10.82
C GLU A 294 1.04 -5.99 10.15
N SER A 295 0.96 -6.11 8.82
CA SER A 295 -0.12 -5.55 8.01
C SER A 295 -0.25 -6.34 6.70
N PRO A 296 -1.46 -6.57 6.17
CA PRO A 296 -1.59 -7.08 4.81
C PRO A 296 -0.80 -6.20 3.84
N TRP A 297 0.17 -6.80 3.13
CA TRP A 297 1.02 -6.07 2.20
C TRP A 297 0.28 -5.74 0.90
N LEU A 298 0.64 -4.65 0.26
CA LEU A 298 0.12 -4.26 -1.05
C LEU A 298 0.77 -5.07 -2.19
N SER A 299 0.92 -6.35 -1.97
CA SER A 299 1.50 -7.29 -2.94
C SER A 299 0.85 -8.66 -2.82
N ASN A 300 0.67 -9.31 -3.94
CA ASN A 300 0.20 -10.69 -4.03
C ASN A 300 0.94 -11.46 -5.13
N LEU A 301 0.91 -12.79 -5.08
CA LEU A 301 1.29 -13.62 -6.21
C LEU A 301 0.11 -13.78 -7.17
N LEU A 302 0.43 -13.78 -8.46
CA LEU A 302 -0.50 -13.93 -9.58
C LEU A 302 -0.10 -15.12 -10.43
N VAL A 303 -1.07 -15.94 -10.79
CA VAL A 303 -0.93 -16.99 -11.79
C VAL A 303 -1.41 -16.45 -13.13
N VAL A 304 -0.53 -16.33 -14.10
CA VAL A 304 -0.79 -15.76 -15.42
C VAL A 304 -0.81 -16.88 -16.46
N PHE A 305 -1.94 -17.06 -17.14
CA PHE A 305 -2.09 -18.02 -18.22
C PHE A 305 -1.85 -17.34 -19.56
N ASN A 306 -0.96 -17.87 -20.41
CA ASN A 306 -0.75 -17.33 -21.75
C ASN A 306 -1.94 -17.67 -22.67
N THR A 307 -2.90 -16.78 -22.79
CA THR A 307 -4.15 -17.02 -23.55
C THR A 307 -3.95 -17.14 -25.05
N ASN A 308 -2.78 -16.77 -25.57
CA ASN A 308 -2.42 -16.93 -26.97
C ASN A 308 -1.89 -18.34 -27.30
N LYS A 309 -1.79 -19.21 -26.29
CA LYS A 309 -1.19 -20.53 -26.39
C LYS A 309 -2.20 -21.60 -25.93
N LYS A 310 -2.33 -22.69 -26.73
CA LYS A 310 -3.13 -23.84 -26.28
C LYS A 310 -2.45 -24.54 -25.11
N PRO A 311 -3.24 -25.05 -24.14
CA PRO A 311 -4.70 -25.07 -24.10
C PRO A 311 -5.32 -23.89 -23.35
N PHE A 312 -4.60 -22.78 -23.09
CA PHE A 312 -5.04 -21.66 -22.24
C PHE A 312 -5.94 -20.67 -23.00
N ASP A 313 -6.15 -20.83 -24.29
CA ASP A 313 -7.21 -20.16 -25.07
C ASP A 313 -8.61 -20.61 -24.60
N ASP A 314 -8.75 -21.84 -24.07
CA ASP A 314 -10.00 -22.37 -23.53
C ASP A 314 -10.26 -21.90 -22.08
N PRO A 315 -11.32 -21.15 -21.78
CA PRO A 315 -11.63 -20.70 -20.42
C PRO A 315 -11.92 -21.84 -19.44
N ARG A 316 -12.35 -23.03 -19.91
CA ARG A 316 -12.59 -24.20 -19.05
C ARG A 316 -11.28 -24.68 -18.42
N VAL A 317 -10.19 -24.65 -19.17
CA VAL A 317 -8.86 -25.06 -18.68
C VAL A 317 -8.35 -24.08 -17.62
N ARG A 318 -8.41 -22.78 -17.88
CA ARG A 318 -7.97 -21.76 -16.92
C ARG A 318 -8.79 -21.82 -15.62
N ARG A 319 -10.12 -21.98 -15.74
CA ARG A 319 -11.01 -22.16 -14.56
C ARG A 319 -10.68 -23.43 -13.79
N ALA A 320 -10.45 -24.55 -14.46
CA ALA A 320 -10.06 -25.81 -13.83
C ALA A 320 -8.76 -25.66 -13.01
N LEU A 321 -7.75 -25.01 -13.59
CA LEU A 321 -6.48 -24.75 -12.91
C LEU A 321 -6.68 -23.83 -11.69
N SER A 322 -7.53 -22.80 -11.79
CA SER A 322 -7.84 -21.93 -10.65
C SER A 322 -8.61 -22.64 -9.53
N LEU A 323 -9.61 -23.49 -9.89
CA LEU A 323 -10.42 -24.27 -8.95
C LEU A 323 -9.59 -25.28 -8.15
N ALA A 324 -8.54 -25.82 -8.73
CA ALA A 324 -7.70 -26.84 -8.08
C ALA A 324 -6.84 -26.31 -6.93
N ILE A 325 -6.66 -24.98 -6.84
CA ILE A 325 -5.78 -24.33 -5.86
C ILE A 325 -6.48 -24.20 -4.50
N ASP A 326 -5.96 -24.89 -3.48
CA ASP A 326 -6.39 -24.75 -2.09
C ASP A 326 -5.79 -23.49 -1.47
N ARG A 327 -6.39 -22.32 -1.73
CA ARG A 327 -5.91 -21.04 -1.22
C ARG A 327 -6.02 -20.91 0.29
N TRP A 328 -7.11 -21.38 0.88
CA TRP A 328 -7.35 -21.27 2.32
C TRP A 328 -6.40 -22.16 3.13
N GLY A 329 -6.35 -23.45 2.82
CA GLY A 329 -5.41 -24.34 3.50
C GLY A 329 -3.94 -24.00 3.22
N ALA A 330 -3.63 -23.44 2.05
CA ALA A 330 -2.28 -22.97 1.75
C ALA A 330 -1.90 -21.75 2.59
N ALA A 331 -2.79 -20.77 2.75
CA ALA A 331 -2.55 -19.59 3.58
C ALA A 331 -2.22 -20.00 5.03
N GLU A 332 -2.99 -20.94 5.61
CA GLU A 332 -2.75 -21.46 6.96
C GLU A 332 -1.37 -22.14 7.10
N ARG A 333 -0.93 -22.87 6.09
CA ARG A 333 0.36 -23.58 6.12
C ARG A 333 1.56 -22.66 5.85
N LEU A 334 1.43 -21.74 4.88
CA LEU A 334 2.56 -20.96 4.38
C LEU A 334 2.88 -19.72 5.22
N GLN A 335 1.91 -19.19 5.97
CA GLN A 335 2.10 -17.98 6.79
C GLN A 335 3.19 -18.09 7.86
N ALA A 336 3.53 -19.30 8.29
CA ALA A 336 4.57 -19.51 9.30
C ALA A 336 6.00 -19.36 8.75
N THR A 337 6.20 -19.54 7.44
CA THR A 337 7.54 -19.58 6.83
C THR A 337 7.72 -18.60 5.69
N THR A 338 6.64 -18.05 5.16
CA THR A 338 6.66 -17.14 4.00
C THR A 338 5.77 -15.92 4.25
N PHE A 339 5.81 -14.95 3.32
CA PHE A 339 4.89 -13.81 3.31
C PHE A 339 3.47 -14.17 2.86
N LEU A 340 3.21 -15.38 2.35
CA LEU A 340 1.92 -15.79 1.79
C LEU A 340 0.93 -16.11 2.92
N LYS A 341 0.00 -15.19 3.20
CA LYS A 341 -0.86 -15.28 4.38
C LYS A 341 -2.35 -15.05 4.09
N TYR A 342 -2.70 -14.13 3.19
CA TYR A 342 -4.10 -13.74 3.06
C TYR A 342 -4.70 -14.25 1.75
N VAL A 343 -5.96 -14.72 1.83
CA VAL A 343 -6.79 -15.01 0.67
C VAL A 343 -7.55 -13.74 0.30
N GLY A 344 -7.47 -13.34 -0.96
CA GLY A 344 -8.12 -12.14 -1.45
C GLY A 344 -8.36 -12.19 -2.95
N GLY A 345 -9.26 -11.33 -3.42
CA GLY A 345 -9.51 -11.11 -4.85
C GLY A 345 -8.44 -10.23 -5.50
N LEU A 346 -8.87 -9.38 -6.43
CA LEU A 346 -7.99 -8.45 -7.13
C LEU A 346 -7.59 -7.24 -6.30
N MET A 347 -8.41 -6.91 -5.29
CA MET A 347 -8.10 -5.85 -4.34
C MET A 347 -7.54 -6.45 -3.04
N ARG A 348 -6.61 -5.74 -2.39
CA ARG A 348 -5.97 -6.17 -1.14
C ARG A 348 -7.02 -6.44 -0.05
N PRO A 349 -6.96 -7.59 0.65
CA PRO A 349 -7.85 -7.87 1.78
C PRO A 349 -7.82 -6.75 2.82
N GLY A 350 -9.00 -6.29 3.23
CA GLY A 350 -9.17 -5.18 4.17
C GLY A 350 -9.12 -3.77 3.55
N ALA A 351 -8.83 -3.61 2.26
CA ALA A 351 -9.00 -2.33 1.57
C ALA A 351 -10.49 -2.00 1.36
N ASN A 352 -10.81 -0.70 1.27
CA ASN A 352 -12.21 -0.22 1.14
C ASN A 352 -12.97 -0.82 -0.05
N LEU A 353 -12.25 -1.11 -1.14
CA LEU A 353 -12.82 -1.66 -2.36
C LEU A 353 -12.63 -3.18 -2.48
N ALA A 354 -12.08 -3.87 -1.47
CA ALA A 354 -11.91 -5.31 -1.49
C ALA A 354 -13.25 -6.06 -1.31
N MET A 355 -13.41 -7.21 -1.96
CA MET A 355 -14.50 -8.13 -1.65
C MET A 355 -14.42 -8.56 -0.19
N SER A 356 -15.57 -8.69 0.47
CA SER A 356 -15.67 -9.41 1.73
C SER A 356 -15.33 -10.89 1.54
N GLU A 357 -14.93 -11.58 2.61
CA GLU A 357 -14.68 -13.03 2.55
C GLU A 357 -15.91 -13.80 2.04
N ALA A 358 -17.11 -13.41 2.49
CA ALA A 358 -18.36 -14.01 2.07
C ALA A 358 -18.63 -13.86 0.56
N GLU A 359 -18.37 -12.66 -0.01
CA GLU A 359 -18.46 -12.43 -1.45
C GLU A 359 -17.42 -13.26 -2.21
N LEU A 360 -16.17 -13.25 -1.71
CA LEU A 360 -15.06 -13.96 -2.33
C LEU A 360 -15.30 -15.47 -2.42
N MET A 361 -15.86 -16.09 -1.35
CA MET A 361 -16.18 -17.52 -1.33
C MET A 361 -17.21 -17.92 -2.40
N THR A 362 -17.96 -16.97 -2.96
CA THR A 362 -18.87 -17.25 -4.10
C THR A 362 -18.15 -17.24 -5.46
N MET A 363 -16.88 -16.83 -5.51
CA MET A 363 -16.12 -16.74 -6.76
C MET A 363 -15.45 -18.08 -7.11
N PRO A 364 -15.28 -18.39 -8.40
CA PRO A 364 -14.57 -19.58 -8.84
C PRO A 364 -13.14 -19.63 -8.26
N GLY A 365 -12.77 -20.75 -7.64
CA GLY A 365 -11.45 -20.97 -7.06
C GLY A 365 -11.25 -20.44 -5.64
N PHE A 366 -12.31 -19.88 -5.00
CA PHE A 366 -12.25 -19.37 -3.62
C PHE A 366 -13.15 -20.12 -2.62
N SER A 367 -13.79 -21.20 -3.04
CA SER A 367 -14.53 -22.08 -2.12
C SER A 367 -13.59 -22.72 -1.10
N ARG A 368 -14.05 -22.87 0.14
CA ARG A 368 -13.35 -23.65 1.18
C ARG A 368 -13.48 -25.17 0.96
N ASP A 369 -14.49 -25.62 0.19
CA ASP A 369 -14.62 -27.04 -0.21
C ASP A 369 -13.72 -27.33 -1.41
N ILE A 370 -12.44 -27.58 -1.12
CA ILE A 370 -11.45 -27.92 -2.16
C ILE A 370 -11.73 -29.27 -2.81
N GLY A 371 -12.41 -30.20 -2.10
CA GLY A 371 -12.78 -31.50 -2.65
C GLY A 371 -13.77 -31.34 -3.81
N ALA A 372 -14.88 -30.64 -3.59
CA ALA A 372 -15.86 -30.31 -4.62
C ALA A 372 -15.24 -29.49 -5.78
N ALA A 373 -14.39 -28.51 -5.45
CA ALA A 373 -13.72 -27.68 -6.45
C ALA A 373 -12.80 -28.50 -7.37
N ARG A 374 -12.04 -29.48 -6.85
CA ARG A 374 -11.19 -30.37 -7.63
C ARG A 374 -12.00 -31.36 -8.49
N ILE A 375 -13.17 -31.83 -8.02
CA ILE A 375 -14.07 -32.65 -8.84
C ILE A 375 -14.55 -31.84 -10.04
N GLU A 376 -14.98 -30.60 -9.83
CA GLU A 376 -15.40 -29.69 -10.92
C GLU A 376 -14.25 -29.36 -11.87
N ALA A 377 -13.04 -29.15 -11.35
CA ALA A 377 -11.84 -28.93 -12.18
C ALA A 377 -11.59 -30.10 -13.13
N LYS A 378 -11.64 -31.35 -12.62
CA LYS A 378 -11.50 -32.55 -13.46
C LYS A 378 -12.60 -32.66 -14.52
N ARG A 379 -13.84 -32.31 -14.16
CA ARG A 379 -14.96 -32.29 -15.11
C ARG A 379 -14.71 -31.30 -16.26
N LEU A 380 -14.27 -30.08 -15.95
CA LEU A 380 -13.96 -29.05 -16.95
C LEU A 380 -12.81 -29.46 -17.89
N LEU A 381 -11.77 -30.11 -17.35
CA LEU A 381 -10.67 -30.62 -18.17
C LEU A 381 -11.13 -31.74 -19.12
N ALA A 382 -11.96 -32.66 -18.63
CA ALA A 382 -12.55 -33.72 -19.47
C ALA A 382 -13.43 -33.15 -20.59
N GLU A 383 -14.25 -32.12 -20.29
CA GLU A 383 -15.07 -31.42 -21.28
C GLU A 383 -14.23 -30.64 -22.32
N ALA A 384 -13.02 -30.21 -21.92
CA ALA A 384 -12.06 -29.61 -22.85
C ALA A 384 -11.28 -30.65 -23.65
N GLY A 385 -11.56 -31.95 -23.47
CA GLY A 385 -10.86 -33.06 -24.15
C GLY A 385 -9.44 -33.30 -23.65
N LEU A 386 -9.11 -32.83 -22.43
CA LEU A 386 -7.77 -32.95 -21.85
C LEU A 386 -7.77 -34.03 -20.76
N GLY A 387 -6.93 -35.05 -20.94
CA GLY A 387 -6.68 -36.11 -19.95
C GLY A 387 -5.41 -35.81 -19.14
N GLN A 388 -4.29 -36.32 -19.60
CA GLN A 388 -2.98 -36.00 -19.02
C GLN A 388 -2.39 -34.78 -19.74
N LEU A 389 -1.91 -33.83 -18.96
CA LEU A 389 -1.31 -32.59 -19.46
C LEU A 389 0.01 -32.34 -18.74
N SER A 390 1.04 -31.95 -19.48
CA SER A 390 2.33 -31.51 -18.93
C SER A 390 2.53 -30.05 -19.29
N LEU A 391 2.80 -29.20 -18.27
CA LEU A 391 2.91 -27.76 -18.40
C LEU A 391 4.23 -27.26 -17.81
N THR A 392 4.67 -26.11 -18.29
CA THR A 392 5.82 -25.40 -17.72
C THR A 392 5.34 -24.17 -16.95
N LEU A 393 5.79 -24.03 -15.71
CA LEU A 393 5.55 -22.87 -14.86
C LEU A 393 6.82 -22.02 -14.80
N LEU A 394 6.79 -20.86 -15.41
CA LEU A 394 7.87 -19.87 -15.36
C LEU A 394 7.87 -19.16 -14.01
N VAL A 395 8.98 -19.19 -13.28
CA VAL A 395 9.11 -18.69 -11.91
C VAL A 395 10.35 -17.81 -11.81
N ARG A 396 10.23 -16.67 -11.08
CA ARG A 396 11.41 -15.87 -10.71
C ARG A 396 12.28 -16.65 -9.72
N ASP A 397 13.59 -16.61 -9.92
CA ASP A 397 14.58 -17.24 -9.03
C ASP A 397 14.73 -16.46 -7.72
N ILE A 398 13.63 -16.42 -6.95
CA ILE A 398 13.50 -15.77 -5.65
C ILE A 398 12.86 -16.75 -4.68
N PRO A 399 13.60 -17.25 -3.66
CA PRO A 399 13.09 -18.27 -2.75
C PRO A 399 11.76 -17.90 -2.08
N ILE A 400 11.66 -16.73 -1.48
CA ILE A 400 10.48 -16.27 -0.76
C ILE A 400 9.94 -14.99 -1.42
N PRO A 401 8.66 -14.99 -1.83
CA PRO A 401 7.65 -16.06 -1.70
C PRO A 401 7.48 -16.94 -2.96
N HIS A 402 8.28 -16.73 -4.02
CA HIS A 402 8.00 -17.30 -5.35
C HIS A 402 8.11 -18.83 -5.40
N TYR A 403 9.13 -19.43 -4.75
CA TYR A 403 9.27 -20.89 -4.74
C TYR A 403 8.11 -21.55 -4.00
N ALA A 404 7.73 -21.02 -2.83
CA ALA A 404 6.60 -21.56 -2.07
C ALA A 404 5.28 -21.47 -2.84
N GLY A 405 5.06 -20.37 -3.57
CA GLY A 405 3.90 -20.23 -4.47
C GLY A 405 3.93 -21.22 -5.63
N ALA A 406 5.09 -21.42 -6.25
CA ALA A 406 5.26 -22.38 -7.33
C ALA A 406 5.04 -23.83 -6.87
N ASP A 407 5.58 -24.20 -5.71
CA ASP A 407 5.41 -25.54 -5.14
C ASP A 407 3.93 -25.80 -4.78
N LEU A 408 3.23 -24.81 -4.27
CA LEU A 408 1.78 -24.87 -4.04
C LEU A 408 1.02 -25.17 -5.33
N LEU A 409 1.36 -24.50 -6.45
CA LEU A 409 0.72 -24.72 -7.75
C LEU A 409 1.01 -26.13 -8.30
N VAL A 410 2.27 -26.58 -8.26
CA VAL A 410 2.67 -27.93 -8.67
C VAL A 410 1.87 -29.01 -7.92
N GLN A 411 1.79 -28.87 -6.59
CA GLN A 411 1.02 -29.80 -5.76
C GLN A 411 -0.48 -29.75 -6.07
N SER A 412 -1.06 -28.54 -6.16
CA SER A 412 -2.48 -28.35 -6.43
C SER A 412 -2.92 -28.97 -7.76
N TRP A 413 -2.11 -28.79 -8.80
CA TRP A 413 -2.46 -29.31 -10.15
C TRP A 413 -2.18 -30.79 -10.31
N LYS A 414 -1.24 -31.34 -9.56
CA LYS A 414 -1.02 -32.80 -9.49
C LYS A 414 -2.29 -33.53 -8.99
N GLU A 415 -3.03 -32.93 -8.06
CA GLU A 415 -4.30 -33.49 -7.53
C GLU A 415 -5.42 -33.63 -8.59
N ILE A 416 -5.30 -32.91 -9.69
CA ILE A 416 -6.23 -32.98 -10.82
C ILE A 416 -5.62 -33.66 -12.06
N GLY A 417 -4.43 -34.32 -11.91
CA GLY A 417 -3.80 -35.12 -12.96
C GLY A 417 -2.88 -34.34 -13.92
N ILE A 418 -2.48 -33.12 -13.55
CA ILE A 418 -1.60 -32.27 -14.37
C ILE A 418 -0.17 -32.31 -13.81
N ASN A 419 0.82 -32.58 -14.69
CA ASN A 419 2.22 -32.52 -14.35
C ASN A 419 2.80 -31.15 -14.69
N VAL A 420 3.53 -30.55 -13.74
CA VAL A 420 4.11 -29.21 -13.93
C VAL A 420 5.60 -29.24 -13.65
N THR A 421 6.39 -28.72 -14.59
CA THR A 421 7.83 -28.51 -14.45
C THR A 421 8.06 -27.01 -14.19
N GLN A 422 8.86 -26.67 -13.18
CA GLN A 422 9.25 -25.29 -12.91
C GLN A 422 10.43 -24.87 -13.79
N ASP A 423 10.30 -23.74 -14.48
CA ASP A 423 11.39 -23.05 -15.18
C ASP A 423 11.77 -21.81 -14.37
N ARG A 424 12.86 -21.91 -13.59
CA ARG A 424 13.34 -20.85 -12.71
C ARG A 424 14.32 -19.96 -13.44
N ARG A 425 14.04 -18.67 -13.49
CA ARG A 425 14.84 -17.66 -14.18
C ARG A 425 15.18 -16.51 -13.25
N ASN A 426 16.37 -15.91 -13.40
CA ASN A 426 16.64 -14.62 -12.79
C ASN A 426 15.65 -13.56 -13.31
N ILE A 427 15.55 -12.44 -12.61
CA ILE A 427 14.51 -11.42 -12.88
C ILE A 427 14.57 -10.88 -14.32
N TRP A 428 15.76 -10.72 -14.89
CA TRP A 428 15.93 -10.13 -16.22
C TRP A 428 15.55 -11.13 -17.33
N ASP A 429 15.92 -12.40 -17.19
CA ASP A 429 15.55 -13.44 -18.14
C ASP A 429 14.08 -13.81 -18.01
N TRP A 430 13.52 -13.80 -16.78
CA TRP A 430 12.08 -13.94 -16.57
C TRP A 430 11.31 -12.83 -17.31
N GLN A 431 11.76 -11.57 -17.19
CA GLN A 431 11.11 -10.42 -17.84
C GLN A 431 11.13 -10.56 -19.37
N LYS A 432 12.26 -10.95 -19.96
CA LYS A 432 12.35 -11.17 -21.41
C LYS A 432 11.35 -12.22 -21.91
N VAL A 433 11.18 -13.33 -21.17
CA VAL A 433 10.28 -14.43 -21.54
C VAL A 433 8.81 -13.97 -21.46
N VAL A 434 8.42 -13.21 -20.42
CA VAL A 434 7.02 -12.74 -20.32
C VAL A 434 6.71 -11.64 -21.33
N ASP A 435 7.66 -10.74 -21.62
CA ASP A 435 7.49 -9.68 -22.63
C ASP A 435 7.33 -10.28 -24.04
N ALA A 436 8.08 -11.37 -24.33
CA ALA A 436 7.96 -12.13 -25.57
C ALA A 436 6.75 -13.08 -25.59
N ARG A 437 6.06 -13.27 -24.44
CA ARG A 437 4.97 -14.27 -24.25
C ARG A 437 5.38 -15.70 -24.63
N GLU A 438 6.62 -16.09 -24.34
CA GLU A 438 7.20 -17.41 -24.63
C GLU A 438 7.07 -18.38 -23.44
N PHE A 439 5.94 -18.38 -22.75
CA PHE A 439 5.66 -19.24 -21.58
C PHE A 439 4.29 -19.92 -21.71
N ASP A 440 4.05 -20.96 -20.90
CA ASP A 440 2.74 -21.59 -20.72
C ASP A 440 1.97 -20.86 -19.60
N ILE A 441 2.52 -20.93 -18.39
CA ILE A 441 2.03 -20.26 -17.19
C ILE A 441 3.21 -19.52 -16.56
N ALA A 442 2.97 -18.29 -16.08
CA ALA A 442 3.96 -17.54 -15.34
C ALA A 442 3.46 -17.23 -13.92
N LEU A 443 4.35 -17.34 -12.94
CA LEU A 443 4.11 -16.82 -11.61
C LEU A 443 4.64 -15.39 -11.54
N ASP A 444 3.71 -14.45 -11.48
CA ASP A 444 3.96 -13.01 -11.40
C ASP A 444 3.56 -12.47 -10.03
N PHE A 445 3.68 -11.18 -9.81
CA PHE A 445 3.17 -10.50 -8.63
C PHE A 445 2.57 -9.13 -8.99
N SER A 446 1.67 -8.62 -8.18
CA SER A 446 1.30 -7.21 -8.19
C SER A 446 1.88 -6.51 -6.97
N GLY A 447 2.02 -5.20 -7.06
CA GLY A 447 2.42 -4.35 -5.95
C GLY A 447 2.56 -2.91 -6.42
N ASP A 448 2.13 -1.98 -5.56
CA ASP A 448 2.25 -0.55 -5.82
C ASP A 448 2.39 0.22 -4.50
N PHE A 449 2.37 1.56 -4.55
CA PHE A 449 2.55 2.37 -3.35
C PHE A 449 1.24 2.61 -2.58
N TYR A 450 0.05 2.39 -3.17
CA TYR A 450 -1.22 2.48 -2.47
C TYR A 450 -2.35 1.63 -3.09
N ASP A 451 -3.45 1.48 -2.32
CA ASP A 451 -4.62 0.67 -2.67
C ASP A 451 -5.58 1.43 -3.60
N ASP A 452 -5.34 1.41 -4.90
CA ASP A 452 -6.33 1.92 -5.86
C ASP A 452 -6.54 0.94 -7.03
N PRO A 453 -7.78 0.72 -7.47
CA PRO A 453 -8.10 -0.13 -8.61
C PRO A 453 -7.36 0.26 -9.90
N THR A 454 -7.07 1.55 -10.09
CA THR A 454 -6.35 2.04 -11.27
C THR A 454 -4.97 1.40 -11.42
N PHE A 455 -4.31 1.05 -10.31
CA PHE A 455 -3.02 0.33 -10.33
C PHE A 455 -3.20 -1.18 -10.26
N GLN A 456 -4.06 -1.65 -9.36
CA GLN A 456 -4.23 -3.09 -9.12
C GLN A 456 -4.81 -3.84 -10.32
N LEU A 457 -5.62 -3.17 -11.15
CA LEU A 457 -6.33 -3.80 -12.27
C LEU A 457 -5.59 -3.72 -13.62
N THR A 458 -4.46 -3.03 -13.71
CA THR A 458 -3.71 -2.85 -14.98
C THR A 458 -3.29 -4.17 -15.63
N LYS A 459 -3.01 -5.21 -14.84
CA LYS A 459 -2.62 -6.53 -15.35
C LYS A 459 -3.75 -7.32 -16.02
N TYR A 460 -4.97 -6.82 -15.95
CA TYR A 460 -6.19 -7.47 -16.48
C TYR A 460 -6.77 -6.73 -17.68
N VAL A 461 -6.27 -5.55 -18.02
CA VAL A 461 -6.73 -4.72 -19.14
C VAL A 461 -6.03 -5.15 -20.41
N SER A 462 -6.69 -5.01 -21.56
CA SER A 462 -6.16 -5.45 -22.85
C SER A 462 -4.77 -4.90 -23.17
N PRO A 463 -3.90 -5.63 -23.90
CA PRO A 463 -2.49 -5.26 -24.12
C PRO A 463 -2.26 -3.92 -24.82
N ASP A 464 -3.22 -3.44 -25.58
CA ASP A 464 -3.18 -2.11 -26.22
C ASP A 464 -3.41 -0.96 -25.23
N LEU A 465 -3.99 -1.25 -24.05
CA LEU A 465 -4.18 -0.29 -22.95
C LEU A 465 -3.16 -0.49 -21.83
N SER A 466 -2.61 -1.69 -21.68
CA SER A 466 -1.67 -2.01 -20.59
C SER A 466 -0.58 -2.99 -21.03
N PRO A 467 0.70 -2.57 -21.09
CA PRO A 467 1.81 -3.44 -21.48
C PRO A 467 2.11 -4.53 -20.44
N VAL A 468 1.58 -4.40 -19.21
CA VAL A 468 1.80 -5.39 -18.13
C VAL A 468 0.75 -6.51 -18.09
N ASN A 469 -0.14 -6.57 -19.07
CA ASN A 469 -0.99 -7.74 -19.29
C ASN A 469 -0.19 -8.84 -20.00
N PHE A 470 0.50 -9.64 -19.24
CA PHE A 470 1.29 -10.76 -19.77
C PHE A 470 0.44 -11.94 -20.25
N ALA A 471 -0.82 -12.06 -19.77
CA ALA A 471 -1.75 -13.08 -20.26
C ALA A 471 -2.07 -12.92 -21.76
N GLY A 472 -1.95 -11.71 -22.31
CA GLY A 472 -2.22 -11.41 -23.69
C GLY A 472 -3.72 -11.41 -24.04
N SER A 473 -4.60 -11.51 -23.05
CA SER A 473 -6.05 -11.49 -23.22
C SER A 473 -6.56 -10.12 -23.66
N THR A 474 -7.50 -10.10 -24.61
CA THR A 474 -8.25 -8.90 -24.99
C THR A 474 -9.70 -9.06 -24.55
N ASP A 475 -10.12 -8.24 -23.60
CA ASP A 475 -11.48 -8.25 -23.05
C ASP A 475 -12.02 -6.82 -22.93
N ARG A 476 -12.79 -6.39 -23.93
CA ARG A 476 -13.32 -5.02 -24.01
C ARG A 476 -14.35 -4.70 -22.93
N PHE A 477 -14.94 -5.71 -22.29
CA PHE A 477 -15.80 -5.48 -21.15
C PHE A 477 -14.99 -5.09 -19.91
N LEU A 478 -13.86 -5.75 -19.65
CA LEU A 478 -12.92 -5.34 -18.61
C LEU A 478 -12.35 -3.96 -18.89
N ASP A 479 -11.97 -3.67 -20.14
CA ASP A 479 -11.45 -2.35 -20.53
C ASP A 479 -12.47 -1.24 -20.24
N ALA A 480 -13.74 -1.44 -20.60
CA ALA A 480 -14.79 -0.47 -20.33
C ALA A 480 -15.02 -0.25 -18.83
N LEU A 481 -15.00 -1.31 -18.02
CA LEU A 481 -15.13 -1.21 -16.57
C LEU A 481 -13.91 -0.53 -15.94
N PHE A 482 -12.71 -0.77 -16.46
CA PHE A 482 -11.47 -0.12 -16.00
C PHE A 482 -11.54 1.40 -16.22
N VAL A 483 -11.89 1.83 -17.41
CA VAL A 483 -12.08 3.26 -17.73
C VAL A 483 -13.19 3.86 -16.87
N ALA A 484 -14.34 3.18 -16.78
CA ALA A 484 -15.48 3.67 -15.99
C ALA A 484 -15.09 3.87 -14.50
N GLN A 485 -14.40 2.90 -13.88
CA GLN A 485 -13.98 3.06 -12.46
C GLN A 485 -12.99 4.21 -12.27
N ALA A 486 -12.07 4.42 -13.23
CA ALA A 486 -11.07 5.48 -13.14
C ALA A 486 -11.71 6.89 -13.21
N MET A 487 -12.80 7.03 -13.97
CA MET A 487 -13.55 8.28 -14.11
C MET A 487 -14.64 8.48 -13.03
N THR A 488 -14.98 7.44 -12.27
CA THR A 488 -16.06 7.49 -11.27
C THR A 488 -15.55 7.93 -9.92
N THR A 489 -15.97 9.10 -9.47
CA THR A 489 -15.55 9.70 -8.18
C THR A 489 -16.54 9.44 -7.04
N ASP A 490 -17.77 9.00 -7.32
CA ASP A 490 -18.70 8.51 -6.28
C ASP A 490 -18.23 7.16 -5.75
N PRO A 491 -17.95 7.04 -4.42
CA PRO A 491 -17.36 5.83 -3.87
C PRO A 491 -18.25 4.58 -3.99
N ARG A 492 -19.57 4.74 -3.91
CA ARG A 492 -20.52 3.62 -3.99
C ARG A 492 -20.60 3.08 -5.41
N GLU A 493 -20.71 3.98 -6.37
CA GLU A 493 -20.77 3.62 -7.79
C GLU A 493 -19.43 3.03 -8.24
N ARG A 494 -18.30 3.61 -7.82
CA ARG A 494 -16.97 3.05 -8.08
C ARG A 494 -16.82 1.64 -7.52
N THR A 495 -17.29 1.41 -6.28
CA THR A 495 -17.31 0.06 -5.70
C THR A 495 -18.12 -0.92 -6.56
N ARG A 496 -19.29 -0.51 -7.06
CA ARG A 496 -20.13 -1.35 -7.93
C ARG A 496 -19.40 -1.75 -9.22
N ILE A 497 -18.72 -0.80 -9.84
CA ILE A 497 -17.95 -1.03 -11.08
C ILE A 497 -16.76 -1.96 -10.81
N VAL A 498 -15.98 -1.70 -9.76
CA VAL A 498 -14.83 -2.55 -9.36
C VAL A 498 -15.28 -3.97 -9.04
N ARG A 499 -16.43 -4.15 -8.37
CA ARG A 499 -17.01 -5.48 -8.13
C ARG A 499 -17.42 -6.20 -9.41
N ALA A 500 -17.97 -5.47 -10.39
CA ALA A 500 -18.32 -6.05 -11.68
C ALA A 500 -17.04 -6.50 -12.43
N PHE A 501 -16.01 -5.67 -12.41
CA PHE A 501 -14.71 -6.00 -12.98
C PHE A 501 -14.12 -7.27 -12.34
N GLU A 502 -14.05 -7.29 -11.03
CA GLU A 502 -13.43 -8.39 -10.26
C GLU A 502 -14.16 -9.71 -10.49
N ARG A 503 -15.51 -9.71 -10.45
CA ARG A 503 -16.32 -10.91 -10.76
C ARG A 503 -16.06 -11.44 -12.16
N HIS A 504 -15.97 -10.57 -13.16
CA HIS A 504 -15.73 -10.97 -14.53
C HIS A 504 -14.32 -11.53 -14.71
N ALA A 505 -13.32 -10.81 -14.22
CA ALA A 505 -11.92 -11.23 -14.32
C ALA A 505 -11.65 -12.59 -13.64
N LEU A 506 -12.20 -12.80 -12.43
CA LEU A 506 -12.07 -14.09 -11.72
C LEU A 506 -12.80 -15.24 -12.44
N LYS A 507 -13.94 -14.94 -13.12
CA LYS A 507 -14.67 -15.92 -13.91
C LYS A 507 -13.91 -16.30 -15.19
N GLU A 508 -13.31 -15.35 -15.87
CA GLU A 508 -12.54 -15.61 -17.11
C GLU A 508 -11.15 -16.20 -16.84
N ALA A 509 -10.60 -15.94 -15.65
CA ALA A 509 -9.36 -16.54 -15.14
C ALA A 509 -8.15 -16.36 -16.08
N TYR A 510 -8.01 -15.22 -16.76
CA TYR A 510 -6.81 -14.91 -17.56
C TYR A 510 -5.56 -14.81 -16.69
N THR A 511 -5.70 -14.09 -15.60
CA THR A 511 -4.76 -13.96 -14.51
C THR A 511 -5.54 -14.13 -13.21
N VAL A 512 -5.06 -14.96 -12.28
CA VAL A 512 -5.75 -15.20 -11.01
C VAL A 512 -4.85 -14.94 -9.82
N PRO A 513 -5.35 -14.28 -8.76
CA PRO A 513 -4.60 -14.11 -7.52
C PRO A 513 -4.38 -15.48 -6.85
N LEU A 514 -3.16 -15.67 -6.35
CA LEU A 514 -2.80 -16.85 -5.57
C LEU A 514 -3.00 -16.56 -4.08
N LEU A 515 -2.09 -15.82 -3.47
CA LEU A 515 -2.16 -15.36 -2.08
C LEU A 515 -1.56 -13.96 -1.96
N TRP A 516 -2.16 -13.14 -1.10
CA TRP A 516 -1.65 -11.84 -0.69
C TRP A 516 -0.59 -12.01 0.38
N TRP A 517 0.34 -11.07 0.40
CA TRP A 517 1.49 -11.11 1.29
C TRP A 517 1.18 -10.45 2.63
N ASP A 518 1.92 -10.87 3.64
CA ASP A 518 1.98 -10.22 4.94
C ASP A 518 3.26 -9.38 5.03
N ARG A 519 3.13 -8.14 5.44
CA ARG A 519 4.26 -7.27 5.72
C ARG A 519 4.55 -7.30 7.21
N ILE A 520 5.73 -7.76 7.56
CA ILE A 520 6.21 -7.85 8.93
C ILE A 520 7.41 -6.93 9.06
N VAL A 521 7.34 -5.93 9.92
CA VAL A 521 8.46 -5.01 10.16
C VAL A 521 8.88 -5.11 11.61
N ALA A 522 10.19 -5.26 11.81
CA ALA A 522 10.83 -5.22 13.10
C ALA A 522 11.52 -3.85 13.28
N THR A 523 11.32 -3.24 14.46
CA THR A 523 11.99 -1.99 14.82
C THR A 523 12.53 -2.09 16.24
N SER A 524 13.64 -1.40 16.54
CA SER A 524 14.07 -1.23 17.92
C SER A 524 12.92 -0.66 18.74
N SER A 525 12.70 -1.20 19.95
CA SER A 525 11.67 -0.67 20.87
C SER A 525 11.92 0.78 21.29
N LYS A 526 13.13 1.30 21.08
CA LYS A 526 13.48 2.71 21.27
C LYS A 526 13.00 3.61 20.12
N LEU A 527 12.78 3.08 18.91
CA LEU A 527 12.26 3.86 17.79
C LEU A 527 10.75 4.06 17.96
N LYS A 528 10.32 5.31 17.93
CA LYS A 528 8.93 5.73 18.13
C LYS A 528 8.46 6.59 16.96
N GLY A 529 7.13 6.76 16.84
CA GLY A 529 6.52 7.59 15.81
C GLY A 529 6.39 6.92 14.44
N TRP A 530 6.87 5.69 14.28
CA TRP A 530 6.69 4.92 13.05
C TRP A 530 5.41 4.10 13.08
N ASN A 531 4.66 4.13 11.98
CA ASN A 531 3.43 3.36 11.79
C ASN A 531 3.57 2.46 10.57
N ILE A 532 3.23 1.17 10.75
CA ILE A 532 3.18 0.26 9.62
C ILE A 532 2.01 0.62 8.70
N THR A 533 2.26 0.61 7.40
CA THR A 533 1.24 0.74 6.36
C THR A 533 1.30 -0.47 5.43
N PRO A 534 0.27 -0.74 4.63
CA PRO A 534 0.32 -1.80 3.63
C PRO A 534 1.43 -1.61 2.58
N SER A 535 1.96 -0.41 2.45
CA SER A 535 3.03 -0.08 1.50
C SER A 535 4.33 0.28 2.22
N HIS A 536 5.43 -0.36 1.83
CA HIS A 536 6.75 -0.01 2.35
C HIS A 536 7.33 1.29 1.75
N PHE A 537 6.64 1.90 0.82
CA PHE A 537 7.01 3.18 0.23
C PHE A 537 6.54 4.39 1.02
N LEU A 538 5.55 4.23 1.90
CA LEU A 538 4.97 5.34 2.66
C LEU A 538 5.69 5.57 4.00
N GLY A 539 5.68 6.83 4.47
CA GLY A 539 6.28 7.20 5.75
C GLY A 539 7.81 7.21 5.76
N GLN A 540 8.43 7.35 4.59
CA GLN A 540 9.89 7.33 4.44
C GLN A 540 10.53 8.73 4.59
N ASP A 541 9.75 9.77 4.83
CA ASP A 541 10.28 11.13 5.10
C ASP A 541 10.94 11.27 6.49
N LEU A 542 10.71 10.32 7.39
CA LEU A 542 11.25 10.21 8.75
C LEU A 542 10.93 11.41 9.67
N THR A 543 10.00 12.28 9.27
CA THR A 543 9.69 13.57 9.93
C THR A 543 9.24 13.38 11.38
N ASP A 544 8.43 12.36 11.64
CA ASP A 544 7.77 12.10 12.92
C ASP A 544 8.50 11.07 13.80
N LEU A 545 9.61 10.53 13.32
CA LEU A 545 10.38 9.52 14.05
C LEU A 545 11.24 10.15 15.15
N TRP A 546 11.33 9.46 16.28
CA TRP A 546 12.17 9.86 17.40
C TRP A 546 12.68 8.65 18.18
N ILE A 547 13.76 8.84 18.94
CA ILE A 547 14.41 7.79 19.72
C ILE A 547 14.15 8.01 21.21
N ASP A 548 13.55 7.02 21.85
CA ASP A 548 13.37 6.97 23.30
C ASP A 548 14.68 6.49 23.94
N LYS A 549 15.41 7.43 24.55
CA LYS A 549 16.75 7.21 25.16
C LYS A 549 16.64 6.60 26.54
#